data_2fffdef157560fe713be2e96a134f434
#
_entry.id   2fffdef157560fe713be2e96a134f434
#
_cell.length_a   1.000
_cell.length_b   1.000
_cell.length_c   1.000
_cell.angle_alpha   90.00
_cell.angle_beta   90.00
_cell.angle_gamma   90.00
#
_symmetry.space_group_name_H-M   'P 1'
#
loop_
_entity.id
_entity.type
_entity.pdbx_description
1 polymer ?
#
loop_
_entity_poly.entity_id
_entity_poly.type
_entity_poly.pdbx_seq_one_letter_code
_entity_poly.pdbx_strand_id
1 'polypeptide(L)'
;MPNPSLGLLGLCIASVLLAGCSGAKTASPVQTPGAPIKPGTQWLEKGAALLQAKPPIDALNAYLDGFHFYNGQPAIQMEAHHYCAILNEDVIQCVIYDGSTATAKIMGVEYIIDQKLFARLPDKEKALWHSHGYEVSSGQLVAPGIPAPAEHALMKRLATTYGKTWHTWHTDQDQSLPMGVPQLMMGFTADGQADPAMVEQRNRRLGIDTTQTRKQRADIDIPTPDTGADSWQKGVVIQLNDPTGTHLHKPATTTPADTNSRSAR
;
A
#
# COMPACT_ATOMS: atom_id res chain seq x y z
N MET A 1 -54.08 54.48 2.23
CA MET A 1 -53.63 53.23 2.86
C MET A 1 -52.62 52.61 1.92
N PRO A 2 -51.31 52.57 2.22
CA PRO A 2 -50.32 51.96 1.37
C PRO A 2 -50.08 50.50 1.74
N ASN A 3 -49.99 49.64 0.73
CA ASN A 3 -49.62 48.23 0.80
C ASN A 3 -48.10 48.06 1.11
N PRO A 4 -47.71 47.14 1.97
CA PRO A 4 -46.29 46.78 2.09
C PRO A 4 -45.94 45.65 1.08
N SER A 5 -44.99 45.94 0.20
CA SER A 5 -44.34 44.99 -0.66
C SER A 5 -43.38 44.10 0.14
N LEU A 6 -43.68 42.77 0.19
CA LEU A 6 -42.74 41.74 0.69
C LEU A 6 -41.59 41.57 -0.30
N GLY A 7 -40.41 41.97 0.11
CA GLY A 7 -39.17 41.65 -0.62
C GLY A 7 -38.77 40.21 -0.34
N LEU A 8 -38.73 39.39 -1.40
CA LEU A 8 -38.23 38.01 -1.40
C LEU A 8 -36.69 38.06 -1.38
N LEU A 9 -36.08 37.79 -0.23
CA LEU A 9 -34.62 37.61 -0.12
C LEU A 9 -34.24 36.23 -0.67
N GLY A 10 -33.71 36.20 -1.88
CA GLY A 10 -33.18 34.99 -2.51
C GLY A 10 -31.89 34.56 -1.81
N LEU A 11 -31.94 33.48 -1.07
CA LEU A 11 -30.77 32.83 -0.47
C LEU A 11 -30.06 32.01 -1.53
N CYS A 12 -29.02 32.57 -2.17
CA CYS A 12 -28.13 31.81 -3.06
C CYS A 12 -27.25 30.88 -2.20
N ILE A 13 -27.62 29.59 -2.09
CA ILE A 13 -26.77 28.55 -1.55
C ILE A 13 -25.74 28.24 -2.64
N ALA A 14 -24.53 28.76 -2.50
CA ALA A 14 -23.38 28.37 -3.29
C ALA A 14 -22.97 26.95 -2.89
N SER A 15 -23.39 25.94 -3.66
CA SER A 15 -22.90 24.57 -3.53
C SER A 15 -21.45 24.53 -4.01
N VAL A 16 -20.52 24.60 -3.08
CA VAL A 16 -19.11 24.30 -3.34
C VAL A 16 -19.03 22.79 -3.58
N LEU A 17 -19.03 22.39 -4.85
CA LEU A 17 -18.64 21.05 -5.27
C LEU A 17 -17.15 20.88 -4.97
N LEU A 18 -16.83 20.27 -3.83
CA LEU A 18 -15.52 19.68 -3.58
C LEU A 18 -15.34 18.53 -4.59
N ALA A 19 -14.81 18.85 -5.76
CA ALA A 19 -14.26 17.85 -6.64
C ALA A 19 -13.00 17.30 -5.98
N GLY A 20 -13.19 16.33 -5.08
CA GLY A 20 -12.11 15.48 -4.62
C GLY A 20 -11.59 14.73 -5.83
N CYS A 21 -10.37 15.01 -6.28
CA CYS A 21 -9.64 14.15 -7.21
C CYS A 21 -9.40 12.81 -6.49
N SER A 22 -10.39 11.92 -6.53
CA SER A 22 -10.15 10.52 -6.19
C SER A 22 -9.28 9.95 -7.30
N GLY A 23 -8.00 9.73 -7.03
CA GLY A 23 -7.10 9.07 -7.96
C GLY A 23 -7.71 7.77 -8.50
N ALA A 24 -7.31 7.36 -9.70
CA ALA A 24 -7.82 6.13 -10.31
C ALA A 24 -7.50 4.94 -9.40
N LYS A 25 -8.48 4.04 -9.25
CA LYS A 25 -8.33 2.84 -8.40
C LYS A 25 -7.51 1.77 -9.11
N THR A 26 -6.76 1.00 -8.35
CA THR A 26 -6.01 -0.17 -8.81
C THR A 26 -6.89 -1.40 -8.72
N ALA A 27 -7.08 -2.09 -9.85
CA ALA A 27 -7.74 -3.39 -9.88
C ALA A 27 -6.76 -4.50 -9.51
N SER A 28 -7.27 -5.61 -8.95
CA SER A 28 -6.47 -6.83 -8.76
C SER A 28 -5.91 -7.34 -10.09
N PRO A 29 -4.63 -7.75 -10.16
CA PRO A 29 -4.05 -8.32 -11.37
C PRO A 29 -4.58 -9.73 -11.68
N VAL A 30 -5.16 -10.41 -10.69
CA VAL A 30 -5.63 -11.79 -10.84
C VAL A 30 -7.14 -11.94 -10.68
N GLN A 31 -7.70 -12.92 -11.36
CA GLN A 31 -9.07 -13.37 -11.17
C GLN A 31 -9.10 -14.71 -10.45
N THR A 32 -9.89 -14.80 -9.39
CA THR A 32 -10.09 -16.06 -8.68
C THR A 32 -10.92 -17.02 -9.53
N PRO A 33 -10.49 -18.29 -9.69
CA PRO A 33 -11.30 -19.29 -10.34
C PRO A 33 -12.54 -19.64 -9.51
N GLY A 34 -13.54 -20.21 -10.15
CA GLY A 34 -14.75 -20.68 -9.47
C GLY A 34 -16.02 -20.33 -10.21
N ALA A 35 -17.14 -20.83 -9.70
CA ALA A 35 -18.44 -20.53 -10.25
C ALA A 35 -18.88 -19.09 -9.91
N PRO A 36 -19.65 -18.44 -10.79
CA PRO A 36 -20.25 -17.14 -10.50
C PRO A 36 -21.11 -17.17 -9.22
N ILE A 37 -21.15 -16.04 -8.51
CA ILE A 37 -21.97 -15.89 -7.31
C ILE A 37 -23.44 -16.09 -7.67
N LYS A 38 -24.09 -17.04 -6.99
CA LYS A 38 -25.51 -17.36 -7.21
C LYS A 38 -26.43 -16.32 -6.53
N PRO A 39 -27.68 -16.14 -6.99
CA PRO A 39 -28.61 -15.21 -6.37
C PRO A 39 -28.81 -15.45 -4.86
N GLY A 40 -28.85 -16.70 -4.42
CA GLY A 40 -28.93 -17.02 -2.98
C GLY A 40 -27.75 -16.51 -2.17
N THR A 41 -26.53 -16.64 -2.70
CA THR A 41 -25.31 -16.09 -2.07
C THR A 41 -25.35 -14.57 -2.02
N GLN A 42 -25.83 -13.90 -3.08
CA GLN A 42 -25.98 -12.45 -3.10
C GLN A 42 -26.96 -11.96 -2.02
N TRP A 43 -28.05 -12.69 -1.77
CA TRP A 43 -29.00 -12.38 -0.70
C TRP A 43 -28.37 -12.56 0.68
N LEU A 44 -27.55 -13.62 0.88
CA LEU A 44 -26.81 -13.81 2.12
C LEU A 44 -25.80 -12.68 2.37
N GLU A 45 -25.07 -12.25 1.34
CA GLU A 45 -24.14 -11.13 1.43
C GLU A 45 -24.84 -9.82 1.81
N LYS A 46 -25.97 -9.52 1.16
CA LYS A 46 -26.79 -8.34 1.48
C LYS A 46 -27.32 -8.40 2.90
N GLY A 47 -27.80 -9.56 3.33
CA GLY A 47 -28.28 -9.78 4.70
C GLY A 47 -27.15 -9.59 5.71
N ALA A 48 -25.98 -10.18 5.47
CA ALA A 48 -24.82 -10.00 6.32
C ALA A 48 -24.36 -8.52 6.39
N ALA A 49 -24.31 -7.84 5.25
CA ALA A 49 -23.94 -6.43 5.18
C ALA A 49 -24.87 -5.52 6.02
N LEU A 50 -26.17 -5.89 6.10
CA LEU A 50 -27.18 -5.12 6.84
C LEU A 50 -27.20 -5.49 8.34
N LEU A 51 -27.02 -6.76 8.69
CA LEU A 51 -27.31 -7.28 10.04
C LEU A 51 -26.06 -7.54 10.89
N GLN A 52 -24.89 -7.76 10.26
CA GLN A 52 -23.67 -8.06 10.98
C GLN A 52 -22.82 -6.80 11.19
N ALA A 53 -22.58 -6.47 12.45
CA ALA A 53 -21.60 -5.44 12.80
C ALA A 53 -20.17 -5.97 12.55
N LYS A 54 -19.28 -5.11 12.03
CA LYS A 54 -17.89 -5.44 11.67
C LYS A 54 -16.88 -4.50 12.35
N PRO A 55 -16.93 -4.29 13.69
CA PRO A 55 -16.12 -3.28 14.35
C PRO A 55 -14.63 -3.32 14.03
N PRO A 56 -13.96 -4.51 13.94
CA PRO A 56 -12.54 -4.55 13.58
C PRO A 56 -12.25 -4.09 12.16
N ILE A 57 -13.15 -4.37 11.21
CA ILE A 57 -13.01 -3.92 9.81
C ILE A 57 -13.35 -2.44 9.70
N ASP A 58 -14.38 -1.99 10.41
CA ASP A 58 -14.80 -0.59 10.43
C ASP A 58 -13.74 0.32 11.09
N ALA A 59 -12.80 -0.24 11.86
CA ALA A 59 -11.66 0.47 12.45
C ALA A 59 -10.47 0.68 11.48
N LEU A 60 -10.47 0.05 10.30
CA LEU A 60 -9.42 0.21 9.28
C LEU A 60 -9.63 1.51 8.50
N ASN A 61 -9.41 2.66 9.16
CA ASN A 61 -9.78 3.98 8.66
C ASN A 61 -8.69 4.70 7.87
N ALA A 62 -7.44 4.28 8.00
CA ALA A 62 -6.32 4.87 7.28
C ALA A 62 -5.99 4.04 6.03
N TYR A 63 -5.82 4.71 4.88
CA TYR A 63 -5.33 4.09 3.66
C TYR A 63 -3.95 4.63 3.34
N LEU A 64 -2.98 3.73 3.18
CA LEU A 64 -1.62 4.02 2.75
C LEU A 64 -1.32 3.22 1.48
N ASP A 65 -0.55 3.83 0.59
CA ASP A 65 -0.08 3.21 -0.64
C ASP A 65 1.45 3.25 -0.65
N GLY A 66 2.06 2.09 -0.79
CA GLY A 66 3.51 1.91 -0.76
C GLY A 66 3.96 0.77 -1.64
N PHE A 67 5.20 0.35 -1.48
CA PHE A 67 5.81 -0.71 -2.29
C PHE A 67 6.55 -1.69 -1.40
N HIS A 68 6.44 -2.97 -1.74
CA HIS A 68 7.19 -4.04 -1.08
C HIS A 68 8.00 -4.86 -2.09
N PHE A 69 8.96 -5.61 -1.56
CA PHE A 69 9.66 -6.67 -2.28
C PHE A 69 9.87 -7.87 -1.34
N TYR A 70 10.08 -9.05 -1.92
CA TYR A 70 10.32 -10.28 -1.15
C TYR A 70 11.71 -10.27 -0.52
N ASN A 71 11.80 -10.52 0.78
CA ASN A 71 13.10 -10.67 1.46
C ASN A 71 13.96 -11.72 0.74
N GLY A 72 15.18 -11.33 0.36
CA GLY A 72 16.09 -12.15 -0.44
C GLY A 72 15.88 -12.09 -1.95
N GLN A 73 14.81 -11.44 -2.45
CA GLN A 73 14.53 -11.29 -3.88
C GLN A 73 14.12 -9.85 -4.23
N PRO A 74 15.00 -8.86 -4.10
CA PRO A 74 14.67 -7.45 -4.27
C PRO A 74 14.25 -7.06 -5.69
N ALA A 75 14.41 -7.95 -6.66
CA ALA A 75 13.92 -7.74 -8.03
C ALA A 75 12.43 -8.09 -8.21
N ILE A 76 11.81 -8.76 -7.24
CA ILE A 76 10.38 -9.08 -7.26
C ILE A 76 9.67 -8.08 -6.37
N GLN A 77 9.06 -7.09 -7.00
CA GLN A 77 8.51 -5.89 -6.36
C GLN A 77 7.03 -5.73 -6.70
N MET A 78 6.26 -5.16 -5.79
CA MET A 78 4.85 -4.88 -6.01
C MET A 78 4.40 -3.61 -5.29
N GLU A 79 3.32 -3.03 -5.78
CA GLU A 79 2.55 -2.02 -5.07
C GLU A 79 1.70 -2.69 -4.00
N ALA A 80 1.61 -2.08 -2.84
CA ALA A 80 0.90 -2.59 -1.68
C ALA A 80 -0.08 -1.55 -1.14
N HIS A 81 -1.36 -1.94 -1.04
CA HIS A 81 -2.44 -1.09 -0.57
C HIS A 81 -2.80 -1.46 0.87
N HIS A 82 -2.38 -0.61 1.81
CA HIS A 82 -2.53 -0.85 3.25
C HIS A 82 -3.81 -0.19 3.78
N TYR A 83 -4.68 -0.97 4.39
CA TYR A 83 -5.83 -0.48 5.14
C TYR A 83 -5.57 -0.72 6.62
N CYS A 84 -5.45 0.37 7.38
CA CYS A 84 -4.83 0.38 8.70
C CYS A 84 -5.76 0.88 9.81
N ALA A 85 -5.61 0.28 10.99
CA ALA A 85 -6.17 0.76 12.24
C ALA A 85 -5.04 1.23 13.17
N ILE A 86 -5.14 2.45 13.67
CA ILE A 86 -4.23 2.99 14.68
C ILE A 86 -4.69 2.48 16.05
N LEU A 87 -3.92 1.57 16.66
CA LEU A 87 -4.27 0.98 17.96
C LEU A 87 -3.95 1.93 19.10
N ASN A 88 -2.83 2.65 19.00
CA ASN A 88 -2.38 3.70 19.92
C ASN A 88 -1.28 4.55 19.25
N GLU A 89 -0.61 5.43 20.00
CA GLU A 89 0.46 6.28 19.45
C GLU A 89 1.65 5.49 18.91
N ASP A 90 1.85 4.27 19.34
CA ASP A 90 3.06 3.48 19.07
C ASP A 90 2.83 2.26 18.20
N VAL A 91 1.57 1.87 17.94
CA VAL A 91 1.24 0.63 17.22
C VAL A 91 0.10 0.85 16.24
N ILE A 92 0.33 0.43 14.99
CA ILE A 92 -0.64 0.39 13.90
C ILE A 92 -0.68 -1.03 13.36
N GLN A 93 -1.85 -1.48 12.91
CA GLN A 93 -2.01 -2.76 12.21
C GLN A 93 -2.71 -2.53 10.88
N CYS A 94 -2.28 -3.24 9.85
CA CYS A 94 -2.80 -3.10 8.49
C CYS A 94 -3.13 -4.45 7.86
N VAL A 95 -4.18 -4.46 7.04
CA VAL A 95 -4.45 -5.50 6.04
C VAL A 95 -3.97 -4.97 4.70
N ILE A 96 -3.23 -5.78 3.95
CA ILE A 96 -2.65 -5.40 2.67
C ILE A 96 -3.44 -6.06 1.54
N TYR A 97 -3.78 -5.25 0.53
CA TYR A 97 -4.47 -5.67 -0.68
C TYR A 97 -3.61 -5.42 -1.93
N ASP A 98 -3.89 -6.17 -3.00
CA ASP A 98 -3.27 -6.03 -4.32
C ASP A 98 -3.88 -4.91 -5.16
N GLY A 99 -4.77 -4.16 -4.61
CA GLY A 99 -5.46 -3.06 -5.26
C GLY A 99 -6.36 -2.29 -4.31
N SER A 100 -7.06 -1.29 -4.86
CA SER A 100 -7.94 -0.39 -4.12
C SER A 100 -9.41 -0.45 -4.58
N THR A 101 -9.78 -1.46 -5.39
CA THR A 101 -11.17 -1.73 -5.77
C THR A 101 -11.84 -2.68 -4.78
N ALA A 102 -13.17 -2.75 -4.82
CA ALA A 102 -13.95 -3.69 -3.99
C ALA A 102 -13.65 -5.18 -4.29
N THR A 103 -12.98 -5.48 -5.38
CA THR A 103 -12.60 -6.84 -5.80
C THR A 103 -11.13 -7.16 -5.56
N ALA A 104 -10.38 -6.26 -4.92
CA ALA A 104 -8.99 -6.50 -4.55
C ALA A 104 -8.86 -7.70 -3.62
N LYS A 105 -7.72 -8.38 -3.70
CA LYS A 105 -7.42 -9.57 -2.92
C LYS A 105 -6.55 -9.21 -1.73
N ILE A 106 -6.82 -9.83 -0.58
CA ILE A 106 -5.94 -9.71 0.58
C ILE A 106 -4.63 -10.42 0.25
N MET A 107 -3.54 -9.65 0.20
CA MET A 107 -2.20 -10.19 0.02
C MET A 107 -1.58 -10.58 1.36
N GLY A 108 -1.82 -9.80 2.42
CA GLY A 108 -1.14 -10.04 3.68
C GLY A 108 -1.52 -9.07 4.79
N VAL A 109 -0.61 -8.97 5.76
CA VAL A 109 -0.73 -8.07 6.90
C VAL A 109 0.58 -7.37 7.19
N GLU A 110 0.49 -6.19 7.81
CA GLU A 110 1.62 -5.47 8.34
C GLU A 110 1.34 -4.95 9.74
N TYR A 111 2.32 -5.10 10.63
CA TYR A 111 2.34 -4.45 11.93
C TYR A 111 3.39 -3.35 11.92
N ILE A 112 3.01 -2.15 12.34
CA ILE A 112 3.88 -0.98 12.38
C ILE A 112 4.06 -0.55 13.83
N ILE A 113 5.31 -0.39 14.26
CA ILE A 113 5.63 0.06 15.61
C ILE A 113 6.59 1.25 15.60
N ASP A 114 6.46 2.09 16.63
CA ASP A 114 7.37 3.20 16.85
C ASP A 114 8.79 2.73 17.24
N GLN A 115 9.79 3.53 16.93
CA GLN A 115 11.21 3.28 17.20
C GLN A 115 11.48 2.86 18.66
N LYS A 116 10.80 3.45 19.63
CA LYS A 116 11.03 3.12 21.05
C LYS A 116 10.59 1.69 21.42
N LEU A 117 9.57 1.14 20.73
CA LEU A 117 9.17 -0.26 20.87
C LEU A 117 10.13 -1.16 20.10
N PHE A 118 10.50 -0.77 18.87
CA PHE A 118 11.44 -1.51 18.05
C PHE A 118 12.79 -1.69 18.76
N ALA A 119 13.32 -0.63 19.38
CA ALA A 119 14.61 -0.67 20.10
C ALA A 119 14.69 -1.76 21.16
N ARG A 120 13.54 -2.14 21.75
CA ARG A 120 13.42 -3.16 22.81
C ARG A 120 13.23 -4.60 22.29
N LEU A 121 13.05 -4.77 20.97
CA LEU A 121 12.88 -6.11 20.40
C LEU A 121 14.19 -6.92 20.51
N PRO A 122 14.10 -8.24 20.65
CA PRO A 122 15.28 -9.11 20.52
C PRO A 122 15.91 -8.98 19.14
N ASP A 123 17.23 -9.12 19.03
CA ASP A 123 17.96 -8.93 17.76
C ASP A 123 17.45 -9.81 16.62
N LYS A 124 17.07 -11.07 16.91
CA LYS A 124 16.50 -11.97 15.92
C LYS A 124 15.12 -11.50 15.42
N GLU A 125 14.36 -10.84 16.28
CA GLU A 125 13.07 -10.27 15.90
C GLU A 125 13.24 -9.00 15.04
N LYS A 126 14.19 -8.13 15.38
CA LYS A 126 14.51 -6.91 14.62
C LYS A 126 14.79 -7.21 13.15
N ALA A 127 15.41 -8.35 12.85
CA ALA A 127 15.74 -8.76 11.49
C ALA A 127 14.52 -9.01 10.58
N LEU A 128 13.32 -9.13 11.17
CA LEU A 128 12.06 -9.29 10.44
C LEU A 128 11.39 -7.96 10.05
N TRP A 129 11.99 -6.84 10.41
CA TRP A 129 11.40 -5.52 10.27
C TRP A 129 12.17 -4.65 9.27
N HIS A 130 11.44 -3.82 8.53
CA HIS A 130 12.00 -2.77 7.68
C HIS A 130 11.67 -1.38 8.23
N SER A 131 12.48 -0.39 7.88
CA SER A 131 12.30 1.00 8.31
C SER A 131 11.47 1.79 7.31
N HIS A 132 10.61 2.71 7.76
CA HIS A 132 9.77 3.55 6.89
C HIS A 132 10.40 4.91 6.54
N GLY A 133 11.53 5.28 7.16
CA GLY A 133 12.12 6.62 6.99
C GLY A 133 12.38 6.99 5.53
N TYR A 134 12.98 6.10 4.75
CA TYR A 134 13.22 6.34 3.33
C TYR A 134 11.92 6.38 2.53
N GLU A 135 10.98 5.48 2.76
CA GLU A 135 9.71 5.44 2.03
C GLU A 135 8.90 6.73 2.22
N VAL A 136 8.92 7.28 3.45
CA VAL A 136 8.34 8.58 3.76
C VAL A 136 9.07 9.70 3.01
N SER A 137 10.39 9.81 3.18
CA SER A 137 11.17 10.93 2.61
C SER A 137 11.22 10.91 1.10
N SER A 138 11.20 9.72 0.50
CA SER A 138 11.22 9.55 -0.96
C SER A 138 9.87 9.80 -1.64
N GLY A 139 8.77 9.77 -0.89
CA GLY A 139 7.42 9.80 -1.45
C GLY A 139 6.96 8.44 -1.99
N GLN A 140 7.65 7.36 -1.64
CA GLN A 140 7.18 6.00 -1.98
C GLN A 140 5.97 5.60 -1.14
N LEU A 141 5.94 5.97 0.15
CA LEU A 141 4.77 5.82 0.99
C LEU A 141 3.92 7.11 0.95
N VAL A 142 2.64 6.97 0.67
CA VAL A 142 1.69 8.09 0.57
C VAL A 142 0.35 7.72 1.22
N ALA A 143 -0.44 8.73 1.59
CA ALA A 143 -1.81 8.56 2.08
C ALA A 143 -2.80 9.29 1.16
N PRO A 144 -3.27 8.66 0.08
CA PRO A 144 -4.12 9.31 -0.91
C PRO A 144 -5.47 9.71 -0.33
N GLY A 145 -6.00 10.86 -0.79
CA GLY A 145 -7.36 11.29 -0.50
C GLY A 145 -7.55 12.07 0.81
N ILE A 146 -6.49 12.28 1.58
CA ILE A 146 -6.53 13.15 2.77
C ILE A 146 -5.88 14.51 2.48
N PRO A 147 -6.28 15.60 3.17
CA PRO A 147 -5.67 16.91 2.97
C PRO A 147 -4.17 16.93 3.26
N ALA A 148 -3.40 17.70 2.49
CA ALA A 148 -1.94 17.73 2.59
C ALA A 148 -1.38 17.99 4.01
N PRO A 149 -1.95 18.86 4.87
CA PRO A 149 -1.46 19.00 6.23
C PRO A 149 -1.66 17.75 7.10
N ALA A 150 -2.76 17.02 6.90
CA ALA A 150 -3.02 15.77 7.61
C ALA A 150 -2.12 14.63 7.11
N GLU A 151 -1.90 14.56 5.80
CA GLU A 151 -0.97 13.64 5.18
C GLU A 151 0.46 13.88 5.69
N HIS A 152 0.92 15.11 5.73
CA HIS A 152 2.23 15.47 6.25
C HIS A 152 2.39 15.08 7.74
N ALA A 153 1.37 15.34 8.57
CA ALA A 153 1.39 14.94 9.98
C ALA A 153 1.46 13.41 10.15
N LEU A 154 0.74 12.65 9.32
CA LEU A 154 0.80 11.19 9.31
C LEU A 154 2.18 10.70 8.87
N MET A 155 2.74 11.26 7.80
CA MET A 155 4.08 10.90 7.31
C MET A 155 5.17 11.21 8.35
N LYS A 156 5.08 12.35 9.03
CA LYS A 156 5.99 12.68 10.13
C LYS A 156 5.97 11.64 11.25
N ARG A 157 4.78 11.10 11.57
CA ARG A 157 4.63 10.01 12.54
C ARG A 157 5.24 8.70 12.02
N LEU A 158 5.02 8.36 10.73
CA LEU A 158 5.51 7.12 10.15
C LEU A 158 7.04 7.12 9.92
N ALA A 159 7.67 8.28 9.80
CA ALA A 159 9.10 8.41 9.52
C ALA A 159 10.02 7.74 10.55
N THR A 160 9.54 7.56 11.79
CA THR A 160 10.28 6.92 12.90
C THR A 160 9.82 5.51 13.20
N THR A 161 9.02 4.90 12.32
CA THR A 161 8.43 3.58 12.57
C THR A 161 9.09 2.48 11.76
N TYR A 162 8.77 1.25 12.16
CA TYR A 162 9.23 0.02 11.52
C TYR A 162 8.04 -0.88 11.21
N GLY A 163 8.04 -1.51 10.03
CA GLY A 163 7.04 -2.44 9.56
C GLY A 163 7.50 -3.89 9.61
N LYS A 164 6.62 -4.81 10.03
CA LYS A 164 6.79 -6.25 9.87
C LYS A 164 5.66 -6.78 9.00
N THR A 165 6.00 -7.21 7.79
CA THR A 165 5.06 -7.50 6.73
C THR A 165 5.20 -8.93 6.24
N TRP A 166 4.05 -9.64 6.18
CA TRP A 166 3.94 -10.97 5.63
C TRP A 166 2.87 -11.02 4.57
N HIS A 167 3.25 -11.45 3.35
CA HIS A 167 2.29 -11.76 2.30
C HIS A 167 1.97 -13.25 2.29
N THR A 168 0.68 -13.57 2.13
CA THR A 168 0.14 -14.93 2.12
C THR A 168 -0.49 -15.31 0.78
N TRP A 169 -0.71 -14.33 -0.08
CA TRP A 169 -1.20 -14.51 -1.43
C TRP A 169 -0.35 -13.68 -2.40
N HIS A 170 0.29 -14.34 -3.34
CA HIS A 170 1.27 -13.76 -4.26
C HIS A 170 0.60 -13.43 -5.60
N THR A 171 -0.35 -12.49 -5.60
CA THR A 171 -1.11 -12.08 -6.78
C THR A 171 -0.23 -11.38 -7.82
N ASP A 172 0.88 -10.79 -7.39
CA ASP A 172 1.94 -10.22 -8.22
C ASP A 172 2.74 -11.29 -9.01
N GLN A 173 2.59 -12.57 -8.64
CA GLN A 173 3.18 -13.73 -9.30
C GLN A 173 2.12 -14.53 -10.10
N ASP A 174 1.04 -13.88 -10.55
CA ASP A 174 -0.06 -14.47 -11.32
C ASP A 174 -0.79 -15.63 -10.61
N GLN A 175 -0.64 -15.73 -9.28
CA GLN A 175 -1.34 -16.75 -8.51
C GLN A 175 -2.82 -16.41 -8.36
N SER A 176 -3.68 -17.13 -9.06
CA SER A 176 -5.13 -16.97 -8.99
C SER A 176 -5.77 -17.53 -7.71
N LEU A 177 -5.03 -18.32 -6.92
CA LEU A 177 -5.39 -18.85 -5.59
C LEU A 177 -4.24 -18.59 -4.60
N PRO A 178 -4.52 -18.46 -3.30
CA PRO A 178 -3.51 -18.28 -2.26
C PRO A 178 -2.76 -19.60 -2.02
N MET A 179 -1.67 -19.81 -2.75
CA MET A 179 -0.82 -21.01 -2.65
C MET A 179 0.54 -20.66 -2.03
N GLY A 180 1.25 -21.71 -1.58
CA GLY A 180 2.57 -21.57 -0.96
C GLY A 180 2.52 -21.17 0.50
N VAL A 181 3.67 -20.75 1.04
CA VAL A 181 3.83 -20.30 2.41
C VAL A 181 3.88 -18.79 2.49
N PRO A 182 3.56 -18.18 3.64
CA PRO A 182 3.76 -16.75 3.83
C PRO A 182 5.20 -16.34 3.55
N GLN A 183 5.38 -15.18 2.91
CA GLN A 183 6.69 -14.62 2.59
C GLN A 183 6.90 -13.32 3.35
N LEU A 184 8.10 -13.16 3.95
CA LEU A 184 8.51 -11.92 4.58
C LEU A 184 8.79 -10.87 3.51
N MET A 185 8.20 -9.69 3.67
CA MET A 185 8.35 -8.56 2.76
C MET A 185 9.23 -7.49 3.39
N MET A 186 9.90 -6.71 2.54
CA MET A 186 10.74 -5.59 2.93
C MET A 186 10.36 -4.33 2.15
N GLY A 187 10.70 -3.16 2.74
CA GLY A 187 10.62 -1.86 2.09
C GLY A 187 11.96 -1.42 1.51
N PHE A 188 11.92 -0.40 0.67
CA PHE A 188 13.11 0.20 0.07
C PHE A 188 13.76 1.21 1.01
N THR A 189 15.09 1.37 0.90
CA THR A 189 15.90 2.18 1.81
C THR A 189 16.78 3.20 1.12
N ALA A 190 16.81 3.19 -0.23
CA ALA A 190 17.62 4.11 -1.02
C ALA A 190 17.06 4.28 -2.44
N ASP A 191 17.46 5.37 -3.09
CA ASP A 191 17.17 5.63 -4.50
C ASP A 191 17.77 4.53 -5.39
N GLY A 192 17.04 4.21 -6.47
CA GLY A 192 17.45 3.21 -7.45
C GLY A 192 17.14 1.76 -7.09
N GLN A 193 16.56 1.48 -5.92
CA GLN A 193 16.16 0.13 -5.51
C GLN A 193 14.78 -0.26 -6.05
N ALA A 194 13.81 0.67 -6.05
CA ALA A 194 12.48 0.42 -6.60
C ALA A 194 12.51 0.53 -8.13
N ASP A 195 11.73 -0.31 -8.80
CA ASP A 195 11.49 -0.22 -10.25
C ASP A 195 10.87 1.14 -10.59
N PRO A 196 11.57 1.98 -11.37
CA PRO A 196 11.08 3.31 -11.70
C PRO A 196 9.77 3.28 -12.51
N ALA A 197 9.53 2.24 -13.31
CA ALA A 197 8.30 2.11 -14.09
C ALA A 197 7.10 1.83 -13.17
N MET A 198 7.26 0.97 -12.16
CA MET A 198 6.23 0.70 -11.15
C MET A 198 5.89 1.97 -10.35
N VAL A 199 6.90 2.69 -9.87
CA VAL A 199 6.72 3.94 -9.13
C VAL A 199 6.03 5.00 -9.99
N GLU A 200 6.46 5.16 -11.24
CA GLU A 200 5.86 6.14 -12.17
C GLU A 200 4.40 5.78 -12.49
N GLN A 201 4.08 4.51 -12.69
CA GLN A 201 2.71 4.07 -12.95
C GLN A 201 1.77 4.42 -11.78
N ARG A 202 2.17 4.14 -10.53
CA ARG A 202 1.45 4.54 -9.32
C ARG A 202 1.29 6.06 -9.25
N ASN A 203 2.37 6.79 -9.45
CA ASN A 203 2.39 8.25 -9.37
C ASN A 203 1.45 8.90 -10.38
N ARG A 204 1.46 8.46 -11.63
CA ARG A 204 0.50 8.93 -12.66
C ARG A 204 -0.95 8.67 -12.24
N ARG A 205 -1.23 7.48 -11.72
CA ARG A 205 -2.58 7.09 -11.30
C ARG A 205 -3.09 7.94 -10.13
N LEU A 206 -2.24 8.26 -9.16
CA LEU A 206 -2.60 9.02 -7.96
C LEU A 206 -2.33 10.53 -8.10
N GLY A 207 -1.78 10.99 -9.22
CA GLY A 207 -1.43 12.40 -9.43
C GLY A 207 -0.30 12.88 -8.52
N ILE A 208 0.66 12.01 -8.21
CA ILE A 208 1.79 12.30 -7.33
C ILE A 208 2.98 12.80 -8.15
N ASP A 209 3.58 13.90 -7.70
CA ASP A 209 4.90 14.35 -8.12
C ASP A 209 5.92 14.05 -7.01
N THR A 210 6.76 13.07 -7.24
CA THR A 210 7.79 12.64 -6.27
C THR A 210 8.74 13.76 -5.89
N THR A 211 9.11 14.63 -6.85
CA THR A 211 10.00 15.76 -6.58
C THR A 211 9.33 16.78 -5.66
N GLN A 212 8.07 17.06 -5.90
CA GLN A 212 7.29 17.95 -5.03
C GLN A 212 7.06 17.34 -3.66
N THR A 213 6.75 16.04 -3.59
CA THR A 213 6.55 15.32 -2.32
C THR A 213 7.82 15.36 -1.46
N ARG A 214 8.99 15.09 -2.05
CA ARG A 214 10.29 15.20 -1.33
C ARG A 214 10.52 16.60 -0.76
N LYS A 215 10.20 17.66 -1.52
CA LYS A 215 10.32 19.05 -1.05
C LYS A 215 9.36 19.34 0.09
N GLN A 216 8.12 18.88 0.01
CA GLN A 216 7.10 19.08 1.04
C GLN A 216 7.42 18.35 2.36
N ARG A 217 8.22 17.29 2.29
CA ARG A 217 8.62 16.47 3.45
C ARG A 217 10.06 16.72 3.91
N ALA A 218 10.74 17.74 3.34
CA ALA A 218 12.15 18.04 3.67
C ALA A 218 12.34 18.51 5.11
N ASP A 219 11.30 18.93 5.81
CA ASP A 219 11.29 19.31 7.23
C ASP A 219 11.05 18.12 8.17
N ILE A 220 10.72 16.93 7.62
CA ILE A 220 10.55 15.72 8.43
C ILE A 220 11.93 15.18 8.78
N ASP A 221 12.20 15.07 10.07
CA ASP A 221 13.43 14.43 10.55
C ASP A 221 13.37 12.92 10.30
N ILE A 222 14.34 12.42 9.57
CA ILE A 222 14.47 11.00 9.24
C ILE A 222 15.67 10.44 10.00
N PRO A 223 15.43 9.75 11.11
CA PRO A 223 16.54 9.18 11.88
C PRO A 223 17.21 8.04 11.10
N THR A 224 18.48 7.82 11.39
CA THR A 224 19.15 6.59 10.94
C THR A 224 18.42 5.38 11.54
N PRO A 225 18.06 4.38 10.73
CA PRO A 225 17.41 3.19 11.24
C PRO A 225 18.21 2.49 12.34
N ASP A 226 17.52 2.01 13.37
CA ASP A 226 18.12 1.24 14.44
C ASP A 226 18.78 -0.04 13.93
N THR A 227 19.84 -0.45 14.62
CA THR A 227 20.56 -1.68 14.30
C THR A 227 19.63 -2.89 14.32
N GLY A 228 19.67 -3.70 13.28
CA GLY A 228 18.88 -4.93 13.14
C GLY A 228 17.71 -4.80 12.18
N ALA A 229 17.18 -3.59 11.95
CA ALA A 229 16.23 -3.37 10.86
C ALA A 229 16.91 -3.54 9.49
N ASP A 230 16.10 -3.69 8.45
CA ASP A 230 16.56 -3.78 7.05
C ASP A 230 17.68 -4.80 6.85
N SER A 231 17.56 -5.95 7.51
CA SER A 231 18.59 -7.00 7.56
C SER A 231 18.99 -7.51 6.18
N TRP A 232 18.10 -7.40 5.20
CA TRP A 232 18.33 -7.76 3.80
C TRP A 232 19.50 -6.98 3.15
N GLN A 233 19.76 -5.75 3.58
CA GLN A 233 20.91 -4.95 3.11
C GLN A 233 22.25 -5.60 3.44
N LYS A 234 22.29 -6.45 4.48
CA LYS A 234 23.46 -7.22 4.90
C LYS A 234 23.47 -8.64 4.33
N GLY A 235 22.60 -8.92 3.35
CA GLY A 235 22.47 -10.24 2.73
C GLY A 235 21.73 -11.26 3.60
N VAL A 236 21.05 -10.83 4.66
CA VAL A 236 20.27 -11.74 5.51
C VAL A 236 18.94 -12.04 4.81
N VAL A 237 18.71 -13.32 4.52
CA VAL A 237 17.47 -13.83 3.94
C VAL A 237 16.72 -14.62 5.00
N ILE A 238 15.50 -14.18 5.29
CA ILE A 238 14.62 -14.84 6.26
C ILE A 238 13.31 -15.14 5.53
N GLN A 239 13.12 -16.41 5.18
CA GLN A 239 11.88 -16.91 4.58
C GLN A 239 11.51 -18.24 5.20
N LEU A 240 10.23 -18.58 5.21
CA LEU A 240 9.76 -19.89 5.64
C LEU A 240 10.18 -20.92 4.59
N ASN A 241 10.52 -22.13 5.07
CA ASN A 241 10.76 -23.24 4.17
C ASN A 241 9.46 -23.59 3.44
N ASP A 242 9.48 -23.56 2.10
CA ASP A 242 8.32 -23.89 1.27
C ASP A 242 8.33 -25.39 0.88
N PRO A 243 7.57 -26.23 1.56
CA PRO A 243 7.47 -27.65 1.24
C PRO A 243 6.64 -27.91 -0.04
N THR A 244 5.92 -26.90 -0.54
CA THR A 244 5.04 -27.03 -1.72
C THR A 244 5.81 -26.91 -3.04
N GLY A 245 7.04 -26.39 -3.00
CA GLY A 245 7.84 -26.12 -4.19
C GLY A 245 7.28 -25.01 -5.08
N THR A 246 6.37 -24.19 -4.54
CA THR A 246 5.83 -23.02 -5.23
C THR A 246 6.87 -21.90 -5.18
N HIS A 247 7.80 -21.93 -6.13
CA HIS A 247 8.85 -20.92 -6.19
C HIS A 247 8.33 -19.60 -6.75
N LEU A 248 8.81 -18.48 -6.17
CA LEU A 248 8.60 -17.16 -6.75
C LEU A 248 9.32 -17.07 -8.09
N HIS A 249 8.61 -16.67 -9.13
CA HIS A 249 9.19 -16.48 -10.45
C HIS A 249 9.77 -15.08 -10.58
N LYS A 250 10.99 -14.97 -11.10
CA LYS A 250 11.52 -13.69 -11.54
C LYS A 250 10.66 -13.19 -12.71
N PRO A 251 10.22 -11.92 -12.74
CA PRO A 251 9.53 -11.37 -13.90
C PRO A 251 10.36 -11.65 -15.16
N ALA A 252 9.72 -12.14 -16.22
CA ALA A 252 10.38 -12.30 -17.51
C ALA A 252 10.87 -10.92 -17.96
N THR A 253 12.18 -10.75 -18.08
CA THR A 253 12.74 -9.57 -18.75
C THR A 253 12.22 -9.60 -20.17
N THR A 254 11.31 -8.69 -20.53
CA THR A 254 10.92 -8.47 -21.92
C THR A 254 12.17 -7.95 -22.65
N THR A 255 12.87 -8.85 -23.31
CA THR A 255 13.89 -8.47 -24.28
C THR A 255 13.20 -7.63 -25.36
N PRO A 256 13.66 -6.41 -25.67
CA PRO A 256 13.10 -5.67 -26.78
C PRO A 256 13.24 -6.53 -28.05
N ALA A 257 12.13 -6.71 -28.76
CA ALA A 257 12.12 -7.41 -30.02
C ALA A 257 13.15 -6.76 -30.95
N ASP A 258 14.12 -7.52 -31.42
CA ASP A 258 15.08 -7.15 -32.45
C ASP A 258 14.32 -6.73 -33.71
N THR A 259 14.16 -5.42 -33.91
CA THR A 259 13.68 -4.84 -35.17
C THR A 259 14.84 -4.72 -36.14
N ASN A 260 15.47 -5.83 -36.50
CA ASN A 260 16.46 -5.81 -37.56
C ASN A 260 16.39 -7.09 -38.40
N SER A 261 15.37 -7.18 -39.28
CA SER A 261 15.44 -8.03 -40.47
C SER A 261 14.48 -7.53 -41.55
N ARG A 262 14.84 -6.44 -42.19
CA ARG A 262 14.42 -6.16 -43.57
C ARG A 262 15.50 -5.36 -44.26
N SER A 263 16.44 -6.07 -44.85
CA SER A 263 17.10 -5.62 -46.05
C SER A 263 17.59 -6.85 -46.85
N ALA A 264 17.34 -6.86 -48.11
CA ALA A 264 17.79 -7.73 -49.20
C ALA A 264 16.79 -8.81 -49.63
N ARG A 265 15.88 -8.51 -50.53
CA ARG A 265 15.94 -8.76 -52.00
C ARG A 265 14.68 -8.24 -52.67
#